data_f36daae9119c2623aa08b59b649743f5
#
_entry.id   f36daae9119c2623aa08b59b649743f5
#
_cell.length_a   1.000
_cell.length_b   1.000
_cell.length_c   1.000
_cell.angle_alpha   90.00
_cell.angle_beta   90.00
_cell.angle_gamma   90.00
#
_symmetry.space_group_name_H-M   'P 1'
#
loop_
_entity.id
_entity.type
_entity.pdbx_description
1 polymer ?
#
loop_
_entity_poly.entity_id
_entity_poly.type
_entity_poly.pdbx_seq_one_letter_code
_entity_poly.pdbx_strand_id
1 'polypeptide(L)'
;MVTVYILYSKKADRYYIGQTSELENRLRRHNRGGSSYTKSGTPWKLVYREKFETRSEAMKREKKLKNAKNLEYIKRVIHSSRNELKSE
;
A
#
# COMPACT_ATOMS: atom_id res chain seq x y z
N MET A 1 13.96 0.63 8.52
CA MET A 1 13.47 0.75 7.12
C MET A 1 12.03 1.19 7.08
N VAL A 2 11.65 1.83 6.01
CA VAL A 2 10.28 2.28 5.79
C VAL A 2 9.71 1.56 4.58
N THR A 3 8.50 1.01 4.72
CA THR A 3 7.85 0.26 3.65
C THR A 3 6.73 1.08 3.04
N VAL A 4 6.76 1.24 1.72
CA VAL A 4 5.61 1.74 0.97
C VAL A 4 4.77 0.53 0.60
N TYR A 5 3.47 0.62 0.83
CA TYR A 5 2.58 -0.52 0.62
C TYR A 5 1.30 -0.08 -0.09
N ILE A 6 0.68 -1.04 -0.75
CA ILE A 6 -0.62 -0.85 -1.37
C ILE A 6 -1.56 -1.94 -0.84
N LEU A 7 -2.70 -1.52 -0.34
CA LEU A 7 -3.77 -2.41 0.08
C LEU A 7 -4.90 -2.34 -0.94
N TYR A 8 -5.57 -3.45 -1.13
CA TYR A 8 -6.75 -3.51 -1.99
C TYR A 8 -7.96 -4.00 -1.20
N SER A 9 -9.09 -3.34 -1.39
CA SER A 9 -10.37 -3.77 -0.85
C SER A 9 -11.25 -4.24 -1.99
N LYS A 10 -11.55 -5.52 -2.02
CA LYS A 10 -12.47 -6.08 -3.01
C LYS A 10 -13.88 -5.54 -2.79
N LYS A 11 -14.26 -5.38 -1.53
CA LYS A 11 -15.60 -4.89 -1.16
C LYS A 11 -15.85 -3.48 -1.66
N ALA A 12 -14.86 -2.58 -1.48
CA ALA A 12 -15.00 -1.19 -1.88
C ALA A 12 -14.44 -0.92 -3.28
N ASP A 13 -13.73 -1.88 -3.85
CA ASP A 13 -13.00 -1.77 -5.13
C ASP A 13 -12.10 -0.54 -5.12
N ARG A 14 -11.25 -0.48 -4.09
CA ARG A 14 -10.34 0.65 -3.87
C ARG A 14 -8.96 0.20 -3.48
N TYR A 15 -7.99 1.05 -3.80
CA TYR A 15 -6.61 0.88 -3.36
C TYR A 15 -6.28 1.94 -2.31
N TYR A 16 -5.51 1.52 -1.31
CA TYR A 16 -4.98 2.43 -0.30
C TYR A 16 -3.46 2.37 -0.36
N ILE A 17 -2.82 3.54 -0.47
CA ILE A 17 -1.36 3.64 -0.56
C ILE A 17 -0.85 4.36 0.68
N GLY A 18 0.15 3.78 1.34
CA GLY A 18 0.72 4.36 2.53
C GLY A 18 2.17 3.96 2.73
N GLN A 19 2.73 4.44 3.82
CA GLN A 19 4.07 4.07 4.24
C GLN A 19 4.09 3.82 5.74
N THR A 20 4.95 2.92 6.18
CA THR A 20 5.08 2.61 7.60
C THR A 20 6.40 1.90 7.86
N SER A 21 6.91 2.04 9.08
CA SER A 21 8.04 1.24 9.57
C SER A 21 7.55 -0.06 10.21
N GLU A 22 6.24 -0.24 10.36
CA GLU A 22 5.65 -1.40 11.02
C GLU A 22 4.46 -1.94 10.22
N LEU A 23 4.77 -2.59 9.09
CA LEU A 23 3.76 -3.01 8.13
C LEU A 23 2.69 -3.93 8.73
N GLU A 24 3.10 -4.94 9.50
CA GLU A 24 2.14 -5.88 10.07
C GLU A 24 1.16 -5.22 11.02
N ASN A 25 1.66 -4.31 11.88
CA ASN A 25 0.81 -3.57 12.80
C ASN A 25 -0.15 -2.66 12.05
N ARG A 26 0.34 -2.02 11.01
CA ARG A 26 -0.48 -1.11 10.21
C ARG A 26 -1.58 -1.87 9.48
N LEU A 27 -1.25 -3.04 8.92
CA LEU A 27 -2.23 -3.87 8.22
C LEU A 27 -3.34 -4.34 9.18
N ARG A 28 -2.96 -4.80 10.37
CA ARG A 28 -3.95 -5.18 11.38
C ARG A 28 -4.84 -4.00 11.76
N ARG A 29 -4.25 -2.82 11.89
CA ARG A 29 -5.00 -1.61 12.23
C ARG A 29 -6.04 -1.26 11.17
N HIS A 30 -5.66 -1.35 9.90
CA HIS A 30 -6.60 -1.11 8.79
C HIS A 30 -7.76 -2.10 8.84
N ASN A 31 -7.46 -3.38 9.09
CA ASN A 31 -8.49 -4.43 9.10
C ASN A 31 -9.38 -4.40 10.32
N ARG A 32 -8.97 -3.70 11.38
CA ARG A 32 -9.81 -3.49 12.55
C ARG A 32 -10.66 -2.23 12.44
N GLY A 33 -10.57 -1.52 11.31
CA GLY A 33 -11.31 -0.28 11.14
C GLY A 33 -10.74 0.87 11.96
N GLY A 34 -9.42 0.88 12.19
CA GLY A 34 -8.74 1.91 12.97
C GLY A 34 -8.70 3.28 12.31
N SER A 35 -9.13 3.37 11.06
CA SER A 35 -9.25 4.63 10.32
C SER A 35 -10.64 4.69 9.69
N SER A 36 -11.28 5.85 9.76
CA SER A 36 -12.61 6.01 9.16
C SER A 36 -12.58 5.76 7.65
N TYR A 37 -11.46 6.09 7.00
CA TYR A 37 -11.30 5.87 5.56
C TYR A 37 -11.28 4.37 5.22
N THR A 38 -10.57 3.57 6.01
CA THR A 38 -10.40 2.14 5.70
C THR A 38 -11.48 1.24 6.30
N LYS A 39 -12.27 1.77 7.23
CA LYS A 39 -13.28 0.99 7.94
C LYS A 39 -14.30 0.35 7.01
N SER A 40 -14.79 1.09 6.03
CA SER A 40 -15.83 0.60 5.12
C SER A 40 -15.30 -0.40 4.10
N GLY A 41 -13.98 -0.49 3.93
CA GLY A 41 -13.37 -1.36 2.92
C GLY A 41 -12.80 -2.65 3.47
N THR A 42 -12.95 -2.91 4.77
CA THR A 42 -12.41 -4.14 5.36
C THR A 42 -13.09 -5.39 4.80
N PRO A 43 -12.37 -6.50 4.61
CA PRO A 43 -10.94 -6.67 4.86
C PRO A 43 -10.07 -6.12 3.73
N TRP A 44 -8.93 -5.57 4.11
CA TRP A 44 -7.94 -5.06 3.16
C TRP A 44 -6.85 -6.11 2.93
N LYS A 45 -6.47 -6.30 1.69
CA LYS A 45 -5.43 -7.25 1.32
C LYS A 45 -4.18 -6.51 0.88
N LEU A 46 -3.02 -6.94 1.40
CA LEU A 46 -1.74 -6.39 0.96
C LEU A 46 -1.42 -6.92 -0.44
N VAL A 47 -1.26 -6.01 -1.40
CA VAL A 47 -0.98 -6.39 -2.79
C VAL A 47 0.37 -5.87 -3.30
N TYR A 48 1.03 -5.01 -2.52
CA TYR A 48 2.32 -4.45 -2.91
C TYR A 48 3.09 -4.01 -1.68
N ARG A 49 4.41 -4.24 -1.68
CA ARG A 49 5.30 -3.63 -0.70
C ARG A 49 6.67 -3.39 -1.33
N GLU A 50 7.29 -2.30 -0.91
CA GLU A 50 8.63 -1.92 -1.33
C GLU A 50 9.33 -1.22 -0.18
N LYS A 51 10.50 -1.73 0.23
CA LYS A 51 11.24 -1.18 1.35
C LYS A 51 12.20 -0.10 0.90
N PHE A 52 12.36 0.91 1.75
CA PHE A 52 13.30 2.01 1.54
C PHE A 52 14.11 2.22 2.82
N GLU A 53 15.34 2.67 2.67
CA GLU A 53 16.21 2.90 3.83
C GLU A 53 15.76 4.11 4.64
N THR A 54 15.24 5.14 3.97
CA THR A 54 14.85 6.39 4.62
C THR A 54 13.39 6.70 4.37
N ARG A 55 12.82 7.46 5.30
CA ARG A 55 11.44 7.95 5.17
C ARG A 55 11.30 8.91 3.99
N SER A 56 12.33 9.70 3.72
CA SER A 56 12.33 10.64 2.60
C SER A 56 12.12 9.92 1.26
N GLU A 57 12.85 8.82 1.06
CA GLU A 57 12.70 8.01 -0.16
C GLU A 57 11.32 7.40 -0.25
N ALA A 58 10.82 6.87 0.87
CA ALA A 58 9.49 6.27 0.92
C ALA A 58 8.41 7.31 0.62
N MET A 59 8.55 8.52 1.15
CA MET A 59 7.59 9.60 0.90
C MET A 59 7.53 9.96 -0.58
N LYS A 60 8.67 10.02 -1.24
CA LYS A 60 8.71 10.32 -2.68
C LYS A 60 7.97 9.25 -3.48
N ARG A 61 8.19 8.00 -3.13
CA ARG A 61 7.53 6.88 -3.81
C ARG A 61 6.02 6.88 -3.56
N GLU A 62 5.62 7.06 -2.32
CA GLU A 62 4.22 7.14 -1.95
C GLU A 62 3.51 8.25 -2.70
N LYS A 63 4.13 9.44 -2.73
CA LYS A 63 3.56 10.59 -3.43
C LYS A 63 3.41 10.32 -4.92
N LYS A 64 4.42 9.70 -5.53
CA LYS A 64 4.37 9.35 -6.96
C LYS A 64 3.20 8.40 -7.24
N LEU A 65 3.01 7.40 -6.40
CA LEU A 65 1.92 6.44 -6.57
C LEU A 65 0.56 7.09 -6.37
N LYS A 66 0.43 7.96 -5.37
CA LYS A 66 -0.83 8.66 -5.10
C LYS A 66 -1.20 9.66 -6.18
N ASN A 67 -0.20 10.29 -6.82
CA ASN A 67 -0.43 11.27 -7.86
C ASN A 67 -0.73 10.63 -9.21
N ALA A 68 -0.45 9.35 -9.36
CA ALA A 68 -0.75 8.62 -10.59
C ALA A 68 -2.23 8.23 -10.56
N LYS A 69 -3.10 9.12 -10.97
CA LYS A 69 -4.56 8.95 -10.93
C LYS A 69 -5.08 7.95 -11.97
N ASN A 70 -4.32 6.90 -12.21
CA ASN A 70 -4.59 5.94 -13.26
C ASN A 70 -4.49 4.53 -12.68
N LEU A 71 -5.62 3.81 -12.65
CA LEU A 71 -5.65 2.45 -12.12
C LEU A 71 -4.73 1.51 -12.90
N GLU A 72 -4.57 1.73 -14.19
CA GLU A 72 -3.67 0.90 -15.00
C GLU A 72 -2.23 1.03 -14.53
N TYR A 73 -1.81 2.24 -14.14
CA TYR A 73 -0.48 2.44 -13.61
C TYR A 73 -0.30 1.68 -12.28
N ILE A 74 -1.28 1.78 -11.39
CA ILE A 74 -1.24 1.08 -10.10
C ILE A 74 -1.16 -0.44 -10.32
N LYS A 75 -1.95 -0.97 -11.23
CA LYS A 75 -1.92 -2.40 -11.56
C LYS A 75 -0.57 -2.81 -12.11
N ARG A 76 0.04 -1.98 -12.96
CA ARG A 76 1.38 -2.25 -13.48
C ARG A 76 2.42 -2.28 -12.38
N VAL A 77 2.33 -1.35 -11.44
CA VAL A 77 3.25 -1.30 -10.30
C VAL A 77 3.12 -2.58 -9.47
N ILE A 78 1.90 -3.02 -9.20
CA ILE A 78 1.65 -4.25 -8.45
C ILE A 78 2.27 -5.46 -9.15
N HIS A 79 2.23 -5.50 -10.47
CA HIS A 79 2.79 -6.61 -11.26
C HIS A 79 4.26 -6.41 -11.61
N SER A 80 4.88 -5.31 -11.19
CA SER A 80 6.28 -5.04 -11.51
C SER A 80 7.24 -5.84 -10.64
N SER A 81 8.49 -5.93 -11.10
CA SER A 81 9.55 -6.59 -10.34
C SER A 81 9.91 -5.85 -9.05
N ARG A 82 9.50 -4.60 -8.90
CA ARG A 82 9.73 -3.83 -7.68
C ARG A 82 8.85 -4.30 -6.52
N ASN A 83 7.77 -5.04 -6.82
CA ASN A 83 6.89 -5.56 -5.79
C ASN A 83 7.59 -6.70 -5.05
N GLU A 84 7.98 -6.46 -3.80
CA GLU A 84 8.72 -7.44 -3.00
C GLU A 84 7.87 -8.63 -2.56
N LEU A 85 6.55 -8.51 -2.64
CA LEU A 85 5.69 -9.67 -2.39
C LEU A 85 5.89 -10.77 -3.43
N LYS A 86 6.27 -10.40 -4.65
CA LYS A 86 6.42 -11.37 -5.73
C LYS A 86 7.76 -12.09 -5.71
N SER A 87 8.70 -11.62 -4.92
CA SER A 87 10.03 -12.22 -4.85
C SER A 87 10.11 -13.39 -3.88
N GLU A 88 9.01 -13.80 -3.31
CA GLU A 88 8.95 -14.94 -2.40
C GLU A 88 8.57 -16.24 -3.10
#